data_14313dd838eabee997df866c8dd9d086
#
_entry.id   14313dd838eabee997df866c8dd9d086
#
_cell.length_a   1.000
_cell.length_b   1.000
_cell.length_c   1.000
_cell.angle_alpha   90.00
_cell.angle_beta   90.00
_cell.angle_gamma   90.00
#
_symmetry.space_group_name_H-M   'P 1'
#
loop_
_entity.id
_entity.type
_entity.pdbx_description
1 polymer ?
#
loop_
_entity_poly.entity_id
_entity_poly.type
_entity_poly.pdbx_seq_one_letter_code
_entity_poly.pdbx_strand_id
1 'polypeptide(L)'
;MRLHLLKTSLLLLLARSAIAQTAPAPKPIDLLKQKLITVSQGVSADWGIYIKSLDTGEEIAINADAPMDTMSAIKIPLLVDVYRQVDTGAINPADRIVMKTADKRFGTGVLRTLEPGLDLSFHDALMLMIIQSDNTGTDMAFTRAGGPAHVTQTMRQLGLNSITATGTSFDWFRALASAGDPSWDKLTPEELFTKGFPQKLTDADVERFHFEGKHPFGLSSTRDMGKLLAMIATNQAAGEKSCKEMLRLMGMQQMRTRIPKYMDDETRTPHKTGDFPPYIANDVGLIETSAGRVVVVFFSAHHRGYYAELEDAIARMSEQVWAYFNYRPKPEGAK
;
A
#
# COMPACT_ATOMS: atom_id res chain seq x y z
N MET A 1 -44.92 48.17 -75.35
CA MET A 1 -45.50 47.95 -74.01
C MET A 1 -45.11 46.54 -73.54
N ARG A 2 -44.01 46.39 -72.73
CA ARG A 2 -43.55 45.07 -72.27
C ARG A 2 -43.65 45.09 -70.74
N LEU A 3 -44.43 44.16 -70.22
CA LEU A 3 -44.69 43.91 -68.82
C LEU A 3 -43.58 43.05 -68.22
N HIS A 4 -42.89 43.52 -67.23
CA HIS A 4 -41.87 42.78 -66.48
C HIS A 4 -42.52 42.14 -65.25
N LEU A 5 -42.58 40.81 -65.24
CA LEU A 5 -42.97 40.02 -64.06
C LEU A 5 -41.75 39.93 -63.11
N LEU A 6 -41.85 40.50 -61.88
CA LEU A 6 -40.97 40.22 -60.74
C LEU A 6 -41.32 38.85 -60.18
N LYS A 7 -40.31 37.94 -60.18
CA LYS A 7 -40.36 36.67 -59.40
C LYS A 7 -39.73 36.94 -58.04
N THR A 8 -40.55 36.99 -57.00
CA THR A 8 -40.10 36.99 -55.62
C THR A 8 -39.80 35.55 -55.20
N SER A 9 -38.51 35.26 -55.00
CA SER A 9 -38.05 33.95 -54.41
C SER A 9 -38.07 34.07 -52.90
N LEU A 10 -38.93 33.32 -52.22
CA LEU A 10 -39.01 33.18 -50.78
C LEU A 10 -37.98 32.13 -50.32
N LEU A 11 -36.86 32.55 -49.75
CA LEU A 11 -35.88 31.68 -49.10
C LEU A 11 -36.40 31.26 -47.73
N LEU A 12 -36.82 29.99 -47.58
CA LEU A 12 -37.08 29.39 -46.28
C LEU A 12 -35.73 29.06 -45.60
N LEU A 13 -35.33 29.82 -44.60
CA LEU A 13 -34.25 29.45 -43.67
C LEU A 13 -34.77 28.39 -42.69
N LEU A 14 -34.40 27.14 -42.92
CA LEU A 14 -34.56 26.06 -41.94
C LEU A 14 -33.49 26.23 -40.86
N ALA A 15 -33.83 26.87 -39.72
CA ALA A 15 -33.02 26.87 -38.53
C ALA A 15 -33.01 25.42 -37.95
N ARG A 16 -31.91 24.69 -38.21
CA ARG A 16 -31.63 23.44 -37.46
C ARG A 16 -31.27 23.82 -36.03
N SER A 17 -32.21 23.68 -35.10
CA SER A 17 -31.91 23.70 -33.66
C SER A 17 -31.01 22.50 -33.35
N ALA A 18 -29.72 22.72 -33.21
CA ALA A 18 -28.82 21.75 -32.65
C ALA A 18 -29.22 21.56 -31.18
N ILE A 19 -29.91 20.48 -30.89
CA ILE A 19 -30.11 20.03 -29.50
C ILE A 19 -28.70 19.68 -29.00
N ALA A 20 -28.13 20.54 -28.20
CA ALA A 20 -26.91 20.25 -27.48
C ALA A 20 -27.23 19.03 -26.58
N GLN A 21 -26.70 17.86 -26.93
CA GLN A 21 -26.76 16.70 -26.09
C GLN A 21 -26.02 17.06 -24.81
N THR A 22 -26.75 17.33 -23.74
CA THR A 22 -26.15 17.51 -22.40
C THR A 22 -25.42 16.22 -22.05
N ALA A 23 -24.13 16.32 -21.74
CA ALA A 23 -23.37 15.17 -21.27
C ALA A 23 -24.10 14.53 -20.09
N PRO A 24 -24.17 13.19 -20.01
CA PRO A 24 -24.82 12.52 -18.89
C PRO A 24 -24.20 12.99 -17.56
N ALA A 25 -25.02 13.14 -16.53
CA ALA A 25 -24.53 13.51 -15.21
C ALA A 25 -23.45 12.50 -14.75
N PRO A 26 -22.34 12.97 -14.15
CA PRO A 26 -21.26 12.11 -13.71
C PRO A 26 -21.78 11.08 -12.71
N LYS A 27 -21.30 9.84 -12.79
CA LYS A 27 -21.65 8.81 -11.80
C LYS A 27 -21.11 9.21 -10.42
N PRO A 28 -21.78 8.85 -9.33
CA PRO A 28 -21.31 9.20 -7.98
C PRO A 28 -19.86 8.78 -7.70
N ILE A 29 -19.41 7.63 -8.21
CA ILE A 29 -18.03 7.15 -8.09
C ILE A 29 -17.02 8.06 -8.81
N ASP A 30 -17.41 8.68 -9.92
CA ASP A 30 -16.56 9.63 -10.65
C ASP A 30 -16.37 10.93 -9.85
N LEU A 31 -17.37 11.36 -9.08
CA LEU A 31 -17.25 12.49 -8.16
C LEU A 31 -16.28 12.16 -7.01
N LEU A 32 -16.35 10.94 -6.46
CA LEU A 32 -15.35 10.49 -5.48
C LEU A 32 -13.95 10.52 -6.10
N LYS A 33 -13.77 9.94 -7.29
CA LYS A 33 -12.49 9.97 -8.00
C LYS A 33 -11.92 11.39 -8.14
N GLN A 34 -12.75 12.37 -8.52
CA GLN A 34 -12.32 13.77 -8.63
C GLN A 34 -11.87 14.34 -7.27
N LYS A 35 -12.56 14.02 -6.17
CA LYS A 35 -12.14 14.42 -4.83
C LYS A 35 -10.77 13.85 -4.45
N LEU A 36 -10.53 12.56 -4.74
CA LEU A 36 -9.23 11.93 -4.48
C LEU A 36 -8.12 12.60 -5.30
N ILE A 37 -8.38 12.90 -6.59
CA ILE A 37 -7.45 13.64 -7.46
C ILE A 37 -7.15 15.03 -6.86
N THR A 38 -8.17 15.77 -6.43
CA THR A 38 -7.97 17.09 -5.83
C THR A 38 -7.09 17.04 -4.58
N VAL A 39 -7.33 16.07 -3.69
CA VAL A 39 -6.51 15.91 -2.47
C VAL A 39 -5.07 15.53 -2.83
N SER A 40 -4.87 14.55 -3.71
CA SER A 40 -3.53 14.09 -4.10
C SER A 40 -2.73 15.17 -4.83
N GLN A 41 -3.35 15.99 -5.67
CA GLN A 41 -2.72 17.13 -6.34
C GLN A 41 -2.35 18.29 -5.41
N GLY A 42 -2.97 18.35 -4.22
CA GLY A 42 -2.62 19.32 -3.18
C GLY A 42 -1.28 19.07 -2.51
N VAL A 43 -0.66 17.89 -2.71
CA VAL A 43 0.64 17.53 -2.16
C VAL A 43 1.58 17.15 -3.30
N SER A 44 2.76 17.78 -3.34
CA SER A 44 3.77 17.54 -4.38
C SER A 44 4.43 16.17 -4.18
N ALA A 45 3.85 15.13 -4.75
CA ALA A 45 4.34 13.76 -4.76
C ALA A 45 3.80 13.01 -5.98
N ASP A 46 4.45 11.91 -6.36
CA ASP A 46 3.89 10.94 -7.28
C ASP A 46 2.91 10.05 -6.52
N TRP A 47 1.71 9.89 -7.06
CA TRP A 47 0.66 9.11 -6.43
C TRP A 47 0.23 7.92 -7.27
N GLY A 48 0.09 6.77 -6.62
CA GLY A 48 -0.65 5.62 -7.10
C GLY A 48 -1.82 5.35 -6.15
N ILE A 49 -3.05 5.26 -6.66
CA ILE A 49 -4.25 5.07 -5.84
C ILE A 49 -5.12 3.98 -6.46
N TYR A 50 -5.53 3.02 -5.64
CA TYR A 50 -6.49 2.00 -6.04
C TYR A 50 -7.52 1.78 -4.94
N ILE A 51 -8.79 1.89 -5.30
CA ILE A 51 -9.95 1.67 -4.43
C ILE A 51 -10.83 0.62 -5.09
N LYS A 52 -11.32 -0.36 -4.33
CA LYS A 52 -12.22 -1.38 -4.82
C LYS A 52 -13.23 -1.79 -3.75
N SER A 53 -14.51 -1.54 -3.99
CA SER A 53 -15.57 -2.15 -3.18
C SER A 53 -15.72 -3.62 -3.56
N LEU A 54 -15.64 -4.51 -2.57
CA LEU A 54 -15.79 -5.95 -2.78
C LEU A 54 -17.25 -6.36 -2.98
N ASP A 55 -18.19 -5.56 -2.47
CA ASP A 55 -19.62 -5.84 -2.51
C ASP A 55 -20.31 -5.20 -3.70
N THR A 56 -20.01 -3.94 -4.03
CA THR A 56 -20.62 -3.24 -5.18
C THR A 56 -19.85 -3.41 -6.48
N GLY A 57 -18.59 -3.81 -6.41
CA GLY A 57 -17.69 -3.91 -7.57
C GLY A 57 -17.19 -2.55 -8.09
N GLU A 58 -17.56 -1.43 -7.49
CA GLU A 58 -17.08 -0.10 -7.89
C GLU A 58 -15.57 0.03 -7.68
N GLU A 59 -14.90 0.66 -8.64
CA GLU A 59 -13.44 0.77 -8.66
C GLU A 59 -12.98 2.17 -9.05
N ILE A 60 -11.95 2.66 -8.37
CA ILE A 60 -11.17 3.84 -8.75
C ILE A 60 -9.71 3.41 -8.93
N ALA A 61 -9.14 3.80 -10.07
CA ALA A 61 -7.73 3.60 -10.39
C ALA A 61 -7.13 4.92 -10.85
N ILE A 62 -6.07 5.37 -10.19
CA ILE A 62 -5.30 6.56 -10.52
C ILE A 62 -3.84 6.14 -10.51
N ASN A 63 -3.19 6.16 -11.68
CA ASN A 63 -1.81 5.67 -11.84
C ASN A 63 -1.60 4.27 -11.22
N ALA A 64 -2.64 3.42 -11.28
CA ALA A 64 -2.72 2.20 -10.45
C ALA A 64 -1.84 1.06 -10.97
N ASP A 65 -1.34 1.14 -12.19
CA ASP A 65 -0.53 0.09 -12.83
C ASP A 65 0.98 0.42 -12.81
N ALA A 66 1.35 1.62 -12.40
CA ALA A 66 2.74 2.01 -12.25
C ALA A 66 3.41 1.26 -11.09
N PRO A 67 4.62 0.69 -11.29
CA PRO A 67 5.38 0.11 -10.20
C PRO A 67 5.91 1.21 -9.28
N MET A 68 5.67 1.07 -7.98
CA MET A 68 6.13 1.99 -6.95
C MET A 68 6.80 1.23 -5.80
N ASP A 69 7.68 1.90 -5.06
CA ASP A 69 8.27 1.31 -3.86
C ASP A 69 7.21 1.15 -2.78
N THR A 70 7.02 -0.08 -2.36
CA THR A 70 6.04 -0.44 -1.34
C THR A 70 6.47 -0.05 0.06
N MET A 71 7.76 0.14 0.27
CA MET A 71 8.34 0.15 1.61
C MET A 71 7.78 -1.01 2.45
N SER A 72 7.46 -0.78 3.72
CA SER A 72 6.95 -1.84 4.60
C SER A 72 5.59 -2.44 4.22
N ALA A 73 4.89 -1.94 3.19
CA ALA A 73 3.70 -2.62 2.69
C ALA A 73 4.03 -3.99 2.03
N ILE A 74 5.30 -4.25 1.65
CA ILE A 74 5.78 -5.57 1.19
C ILE A 74 5.61 -6.68 2.25
N LYS A 75 5.43 -6.32 3.52
CA LYS A 75 5.19 -7.25 4.62
C LYS A 75 3.83 -7.98 4.48
N ILE A 76 2.88 -7.45 3.70
CA ILE A 76 1.64 -8.17 3.37
C ILE A 76 1.90 -9.33 2.40
N PRO A 77 2.57 -9.16 1.25
CA PRO A 77 3.01 -10.29 0.43
C PRO A 77 3.81 -11.34 1.19
N LEU A 78 4.74 -10.92 2.05
CA LEU A 78 5.50 -11.82 2.93
C LEU A 78 4.58 -12.58 3.89
N LEU A 79 3.62 -11.92 4.51
CA LEU A 79 2.65 -12.54 5.41
C LEU A 79 1.79 -13.58 4.68
N VAL A 80 1.35 -13.29 3.46
CA VAL A 80 0.60 -14.23 2.61
C VAL A 80 1.45 -15.47 2.30
N ASP A 81 2.70 -15.28 1.91
CA ASP A 81 3.60 -16.39 1.60
C ASP A 81 3.82 -17.30 2.82
N VAL A 82 4.08 -16.71 3.99
CA VAL A 82 4.21 -17.44 5.25
C VAL A 82 2.94 -18.26 5.55
N TYR A 83 1.76 -17.63 5.49
CA TYR A 83 0.52 -18.33 5.84
C TYR A 83 0.11 -19.40 4.82
N ARG A 84 0.51 -19.28 3.56
CA ARG A 84 0.37 -20.37 2.59
C ARG A 84 1.25 -21.58 2.97
N GLN A 85 2.47 -21.33 3.48
CA GLN A 85 3.33 -22.38 4.00
C GLN A 85 2.82 -22.97 5.33
N VAL A 86 2.14 -22.17 6.15
CA VAL A 86 1.42 -22.67 7.34
C VAL A 86 0.29 -23.61 6.95
N ASP A 87 -0.49 -23.28 5.93
CA ASP A 87 -1.59 -24.13 5.45
C ASP A 87 -1.12 -25.50 4.92
N THR A 88 0.11 -25.57 4.41
CA THR A 88 0.72 -26.84 3.96
C THR A 88 1.46 -27.57 5.07
N GLY A 89 1.59 -26.99 6.25
CA GLY A 89 2.37 -27.54 7.38
C GLY A 89 3.88 -27.38 7.25
N ALA A 90 4.38 -26.65 6.23
CA ALA A 90 5.81 -26.38 6.07
C ALA A 90 6.36 -25.40 7.12
N ILE A 91 5.51 -24.52 7.63
CA ILE A 91 5.83 -23.59 8.73
C ILE A 91 4.84 -23.80 9.86
N ASN A 92 5.34 -23.85 11.11
CA ASN A 92 4.50 -23.83 12.30
C ASN A 92 4.69 -22.48 13.03
N PRO A 93 3.64 -21.64 13.15
CA PRO A 93 3.73 -20.36 13.85
C PRO A 93 4.07 -20.47 15.33
N ALA A 94 3.83 -21.65 15.96
CA ALA A 94 4.18 -21.91 17.35
C ALA A 94 5.69 -22.19 17.57
N ASP A 95 6.46 -22.40 16.51
CA ASP A 95 7.90 -22.62 16.63
C ASP A 95 8.57 -21.48 17.37
N ARG A 96 9.52 -21.85 18.24
CA ARG A 96 10.27 -20.90 19.05
C ARG A 96 11.49 -20.38 18.30
N ILE A 97 11.76 -19.09 18.48
CA ILE A 97 12.95 -18.41 17.95
C ILE A 97 13.66 -17.74 19.12
N VAL A 98 14.92 -18.11 19.34
CA VAL A 98 15.79 -17.42 20.28
C VAL A 98 16.53 -16.33 19.52
N MET A 99 16.15 -15.07 19.78
CA MET A 99 16.70 -13.90 19.12
C MET A 99 18.18 -13.71 19.44
N LYS A 100 19.00 -13.50 18.42
CA LYS A 100 20.44 -13.21 18.51
C LYS A 100 20.71 -11.75 18.14
N THR A 101 21.89 -11.24 18.47
CA THR A 101 22.36 -9.93 18.00
C THR A 101 22.33 -9.83 16.47
N ALA A 102 22.72 -10.91 15.77
CA ALA A 102 22.70 -11.00 14.33
C ALA A 102 21.29 -10.88 13.69
N ASP A 103 20.23 -11.11 14.47
CA ASP A 103 18.84 -10.96 14.00
C ASP A 103 18.35 -9.52 14.02
N LYS A 104 18.98 -8.64 14.81
CA LYS A 104 18.54 -7.27 15.00
C LYS A 104 18.70 -6.41 13.75
N ARG A 105 17.70 -5.58 13.47
CA ARG A 105 17.64 -4.69 12.28
C ARG A 105 17.38 -3.25 12.68
N PHE A 106 17.92 -2.32 11.90
CA PHE A 106 17.60 -0.90 12.04
C PHE A 106 16.16 -0.57 11.61
N GLY A 107 15.77 0.67 11.87
CA GLY A 107 14.46 1.22 11.53
C GLY A 107 13.40 0.93 12.58
N THR A 108 12.19 0.56 12.15
CA THR A 108 11.03 0.39 13.02
C THR A 108 11.04 -0.93 13.78
N GLY A 109 10.31 -0.96 14.89
CA GLY A 109 10.07 -2.13 15.71
C GLY A 109 10.81 -2.12 17.06
N VAL A 110 10.33 -2.96 17.97
CA VAL A 110 10.83 -3.05 19.35
C VAL A 110 11.85 -4.16 19.55
N LEU A 111 11.83 -5.23 18.73
CA LEU A 111 12.73 -6.37 18.92
C LEU A 111 14.21 -5.97 18.90
N ARG A 112 14.59 -4.98 18.11
CA ARG A 112 15.95 -4.47 18.04
C ARG A 112 16.46 -3.90 19.37
N THR A 113 15.56 -3.46 20.25
CA THR A 113 15.90 -2.83 21.55
C THR A 113 15.91 -3.82 22.72
N LEU A 114 15.36 -5.02 22.50
CA LEU A 114 15.31 -6.06 23.51
C LEU A 114 16.63 -6.83 23.55
N GLU A 115 16.95 -7.46 24.70
CA GLU A 115 18.19 -8.20 24.87
C GLU A 115 18.22 -9.48 24.01
N PRO A 116 19.39 -9.87 23.46
CA PRO A 116 19.58 -11.17 22.85
C PRO A 116 19.29 -12.29 23.86
N GLY A 117 18.80 -13.43 23.36
CA GLY A 117 18.32 -14.53 24.20
C GLY A 117 16.83 -14.50 24.45
N LEU A 118 16.12 -13.44 23.99
CA LEU A 118 14.66 -13.42 24.01
C LEU A 118 14.12 -14.62 23.22
N ASP A 119 13.30 -15.44 23.88
CA ASP A 119 12.62 -16.59 23.30
C ASP A 119 11.17 -16.21 22.99
N LEU A 120 10.82 -16.13 21.70
CA LEU A 120 9.49 -15.75 21.21
C LEU A 120 8.95 -16.78 20.22
N SER A 121 7.64 -16.84 20.06
CA SER A 121 7.05 -17.66 18.99
C SER A 121 7.25 -16.99 17.64
N PHE A 122 7.26 -17.77 16.57
CA PHE A 122 7.27 -17.19 15.22
C PHE A 122 6.01 -16.34 14.95
N HIS A 123 4.87 -16.72 15.54
CA HIS A 123 3.66 -15.91 15.51
C HIS A 123 3.87 -14.52 16.14
N ASP A 124 4.59 -14.42 17.27
CA ASP A 124 4.88 -13.11 17.89
C ASP A 124 5.76 -12.24 16.99
N ALA A 125 6.72 -12.85 16.29
CA ALA A 125 7.53 -12.13 15.30
C ALA A 125 6.67 -11.60 14.12
N LEU A 126 5.73 -12.41 13.60
CA LEU A 126 4.78 -12.00 12.56
C LEU A 126 3.83 -10.89 13.05
N MET A 127 3.36 -11.00 14.29
CA MET A 127 2.53 -9.99 14.91
C MET A 127 3.27 -8.66 14.96
N LEU A 128 4.49 -8.61 15.49
CA LEU A 128 5.29 -7.39 15.58
C LEU A 128 5.67 -6.83 14.20
N MET A 129 5.95 -7.71 13.22
CA MET A 129 6.17 -7.32 11.83
C MET A 129 5.01 -6.50 11.27
N ILE A 130 3.77 -6.86 11.60
CA ILE A 130 2.60 -6.18 11.08
C ILE A 130 2.21 -4.99 11.94
N ILE A 131 2.03 -5.16 13.27
CA ILE A 131 1.41 -4.13 14.11
C ILE A 131 2.33 -2.93 14.39
N GLN A 132 3.65 -3.15 14.42
CA GLN A 132 4.67 -2.10 14.64
C GLN A 132 5.65 -1.96 13.48
N SER A 133 5.40 -2.69 12.40
CA SER A 133 6.33 -2.72 11.27
C SER A 133 7.75 -3.17 11.65
N ASP A 134 7.90 -4.09 12.64
CA ASP A 134 9.20 -4.51 13.17
C ASP A 134 10.08 -5.14 12.09
N ASN A 135 11.25 -4.55 11.84
CA ASN A 135 12.17 -4.99 10.81
C ASN A 135 12.95 -6.25 11.21
N THR A 136 13.19 -6.44 12.50
CA THR A 136 13.80 -7.68 13.02
C THR A 136 12.82 -8.85 12.80
N GLY A 137 11.55 -8.68 13.19
CA GLY A 137 10.50 -9.66 12.89
C GLY A 137 10.30 -9.91 11.39
N THR A 138 10.49 -8.88 10.57
CA THR A 138 10.41 -9.00 9.10
C THR A 138 11.49 -9.93 8.57
N ASP A 139 12.74 -9.77 8.99
CA ASP A 139 13.83 -10.59 8.49
C ASP A 139 13.78 -12.02 9.05
N MET A 140 13.26 -12.21 10.27
CA MET A 140 12.91 -13.54 10.78
C MET A 140 11.85 -14.21 9.89
N ALA A 141 10.84 -13.45 9.44
CA ALA A 141 9.81 -13.96 8.53
C ALA A 141 10.37 -14.29 7.14
N PHE A 142 11.20 -13.42 6.55
CA PHE A 142 11.89 -13.72 5.29
C PHE A 142 12.74 -14.98 5.38
N THR A 143 13.50 -15.12 6.46
CA THR A 143 14.34 -16.31 6.68
C THR A 143 13.51 -17.59 6.69
N ARG A 144 12.39 -17.59 7.40
CA ARG A 144 11.48 -18.74 7.50
C ARG A 144 10.74 -19.02 6.19
N ALA A 145 10.37 -17.97 5.46
CA ALA A 145 9.65 -18.06 4.18
C ALA A 145 10.53 -18.55 3.00
N GLY A 146 11.84 -18.63 3.17
CA GLY A 146 12.77 -18.99 2.07
C GLY A 146 13.31 -17.79 1.30
N GLY A 147 13.16 -16.57 1.86
CA GLY A 147 13.75 -15.34 1.36
C GLY A 147 12.86 -14.54 0.37
N PRO A 148 13.31 -13.34 -0.03
CA PRO A 148 12.54 -12.44 -0.91
C PRO A 148 12.17 -13.07 -2.26
N ALA A 149 13.04 -13.91 -2.83
CA ALA A 149 12.76 -14.58 -4.10
C ALA A 149 11.57 -15.53 -4.01
N HIS A 150 11.43 -16.27 -2.89
CA HIS A 150 10.30 -17.17 -2.67
C HIS A 150 8.98 -16.37 -2.56
N VAL A 151 8.97 -15.28 -1.79
CA VAL A 151 7.81 -14.37 -1.71
C VAL A 151 7.41 -13.87 -3.09
N THR A 152 8.38 -13.43 -3.90
CA THR A 152 8.13 -12.97 -5.27
C THR A 152 7.53 -14.08 -6.12
N GLN A 153 8.03 -15.31 -6.01
CA GLN A 153 7.50 -16.47 -6.74
C GLN A 153 6.04 -16.75 -6.35
N THR A 154 5.72 -16.71 -5.06
CA THR A 154 4.34 -16.87 -4.57
C THR A 154 3.42 -15.81 -5.18
N MET A 155 3.85 -14.55 -5.26
CA MET A 155 3.05 -13.49 -5.89
C MET A 155 2.82 -13.78 -7.39
N ARG A 156 3.83 -14.28 -8.12
CA ARG A 156 3.66 -14.71 -9.52
C ARG A 156 2.64 -15.83 -9.67
N GLN A 157 2.67 -16.82 -8.77
CA GLN A 157 1.69 -17.94 -8.75
C GLN A 157 0.26 -17.45 -8.51
N LEU A 158 0.08 -16.34 -7.76
CA LEU A 158 -1.19 -15.68 -7.55
C LEU A 158 -1.60 -14.73 -8.70
N GLY A 159 -0.80 -14.62 -9.76
CA GLY A 159 -1.05 -13.72 -10.89
C GLY A 159 -0.76 -12.24 -10.61
N LEU A 160 -0.04 -11.93 -9.53
CA LEU A 160 0.28 -10.57 -9.09
C LEU A 160 1.69 -10.17 -9.57
N ASN A 161 1.79 -9.90 -10.87
CA ASN A 161 3.07 -9.80 -11.57
C ASN A 161 3.88 -8.53 -11.27
N SER A 162 3.28 -7.50 -10.69
CA SER A 162 4.01 -6.30 -10.30
C SER A 162 4.63 -6.38 -8.89
N ILE A 163 4.20 -7.34 -8.04
CA ILE A 163 4.71 -7.46 -6.67
C ILE A 163 6.05 -8.18 -6.66
N THR A 164 7.08 -7.53 -6.16
CA THR A 164 8.43 -8.09 -6.05
C THR A 164 9.04 -7.69 -4.71
N ALA A 165 9.44 -8.67 -3.90
CA ALA A 165 10.30 -8.46 -2.75
C ALA A 165 11.75 -8.38 -3.25
N THR A 166 12.40 -7.24 -3.08
CA THR A 166 13.71 -6.95 -3.69
C THR A 166 14.88 -7.28 -2.79
N GLY A 167 14.63 -7.40 -1.47
CA GLY A 167 15.62 -7.73 -0.47
C GLY A 167 14.99 -7.84 0.91
N THR A 168 15.83 -8.12 1.90
CA THR A 168 15.48 -8.10 3.33
C THR A 168 15.63 -6.69 3.90
N SER A 169 15.18 -6.48 5.15
CA SER A 169 15.46 -5.22 5.85
C SER A 169 16.96 -4.98 6.01
N PHE A 170 17.73 -6.05 6.26
CA PHE A 170 19.19 -5.96 6.30
C PHE A 170 19.76 -5.45 4.97
N ASP A 171 19.37 -6.02 3.83
CA ASP A 171 19.89 -5.64 2.52
C ASP A 171 19.61 -4.16 2.24
N TRP A 172 18.41 -3.69 2.55
CA TRP A 172 18.02 -2.30 2.32
C TRP A 172 18.81 -1.32 3.19
N PHE A 173 18.93 -1.60 4.51
CA PHE A 173 19.68 -0.72 5.42
C PHE A 173 21.18 -0.75 5.13
N ARG A 174 21.73 -1.89 4.71
CA ARG A 174 23.13 -1.99 4.26
C ARG A 174 23.37 -1.14 3.00
N ALA A 175 22.47 -1.20 2.02
CA ALA A 175 22.57 -0.37 0.83
C ALA A 175 22.46 1.12 1.15
N LEU A 176 21.55 1.52 2.03
CA LEU A 176 21.43 2.90 2.48
C LEU A 176 22.70 3.38 3.23
N ALA A 177 23.25 2.56 4.12
CA ALA A 177 24.49 2.88 4.81
C ALA A 177 25.68 3.03 3.84
N SER A 178 25.71 2.18 2.79
CA SER A 178 26.75 2.20 1.76
C SER A 178 26.69 3.43 0.83
N ALA A 179 25.55 4.12 0.79
CA ALA A 179 25.42 5.37 0.04
C ALA A 179 26.33 6.49 0.58
N GLY A 180 26.61 6.49 1.89
CA GLY A 180 27.56 7.41 2.53
C GLY A 180 28.99 6.87 2.62
N ASP A 181 29.15 5.54 2.68
CA ASP A 181 30.47 4.89 2.79
C ASP A 181 30.41 3.47 2.19
N PRO A 182 30.97 3.25 0.98
CA PRO A 182 30.91 1.95 0.28
C PRO A 182 31.50 0.76 1.07
N SER A 183 32.29 0.99 2.11
CA SER A 183 32.86 -0.08 2.94
C SER A 183 31.78 -0.87 3.69
N TRP A 184 30.61 -0.27 3.90
CA TRP A 184 29.50 -0.88 4.63
C TRP A 184 28.81 -2.02 3.85
N ASP A 185 28.98 -2.06 2.54
CA ASP A 185 28.39 -3.11 1.69
C ASP A 185 28.91 -4.53 2.03
N LYS A 186 30.06 -4.63 2.71
CA LYS A 186 30.69 -5.89 3.10
C LYS A 186 30.32 -6.36 4.50
N LEU A 187 29.60 -5.56 5.28
CA LEU A 187 29.26 -5.88 6.67
C LEU A 187 28.21 -6.99 6.74
N THR A 188 28.43 -7.92 7.67
CA THR A 188 27.42 -8.88 8.11
C THR A 188 26.30 -8.19 8.90
N PRO A 189 25.14 -8.87 9.10
CA PRO A 189 24.04 -8.30 9.91
C PRO A 189 24.47 -7.89 11.32
N GLU A 190 25.28 -8.73 11.99
CA GLU A 190 25.76 -8.45 13.34
C GLU A 190 26.75 -7.27 13.36
N GLU A 191 27.69 -7.23 12.42
CA GLU A 191 28.64 -6.12 12.31
C GLU A 191 27.94 -4.79 12.03
N LEU A 192 27.00 -4.78 11.09
CA LEU A 192 26.21 -3.59 10.76
C LEU A 192 25.46 -3.07 11.99
N PHE A 193 24.77 -3.95 12.71
CA PHE A 193 24.00 -3.55 13.88
C PHE A 193 24.89 -3.10 15.04
N THR A 194 25.97 -3.82 15.33
CA THR A 194 26.91 -3.51 16.42
C THR A 194 27.70 -2.22 16.18
N LYS A 195 28.08 -1.97 14.92
CA LYS A 195 28.77 -0.73 14.52
C LYS A 195 27.89 0.50 14.68
N GLY A 196 26.57 0.32 14.64
CA GLY A 196 25.59 1.39 14.63
C GLY A 196 25.43 2.00 13.22
N PHE A 197 24.40 2.82 13.01
CA PHE A 197 24.15 3.44 11.70
C PHE A 197 25.22 4.53 11.41
N PRO A 198 25.68 4.71 10.15
CA PRO A 198 26.81 5.58 9.86
C PRO A 198 26.50 7.05 10.19
N GLN A 199 27.33 7.65 11.07
CA GLN A 199 27.19 9.07 11.45
C GLN A 199 27.54 10.03 10.30
N LYS A 200 28.23 9.55 9.26
CA LYS A 200 28.63 10.33 8.08
C LYS A 200 27.60 10.35 6.96
N LEU A 201 26.50 9.59 7.08
CA LEU A 201 25.41 9.61 6.09
C LEU A 201 24.73 10.96 6.16
N THR A 202 24.79 11.73 5.06
CA THR A 202 24.19 13.06 4.96
C THR A 202 22.77 12.99 4.39
N ASP A 203 21.97 14.03 4.61
CA ASP A 203 20.65 14.16 3.98
C ASP A 203 20.74 14.09 2.46
N ALA A 204 21.81 14.64 1.86
CA ALA A 204 22.05 14.56 0.42
C ALA A 204 22.33 13.12 -0.06
N ASP A 205 22.99 12.29 0.76
CA ASP A 205 23.18 10.86 0.43
C ASP A 205 21.86 10.10 0.48
N VAL A 206 21.02 10.39 1.48
CA VAL A 206 19.68 9.78 1.63
C VAL A 206 18.77 10.21 0.47
N GLU A 207 18.77 11.49 0.12
CA GLU A 207 18.02 12.01 -1.03
C GLU A 207 18.47 11.35 -2.33
N ARG A 208 19.77 11.31 -2.59
CA ARG A 208 20.34 10.64 -3.77
C ARG A 208 19.95 9.15 -3.80
N PHE A 209 20.07 8.44 -2.69
CA PHE A 209 19.67 7.03 -2.56
C PHE A 209 18.21 6.82 -2.97
N HIS A 210 17.31 7.68 -2.50
CA HIS A 210 15.90 7.62 -2.85
C HIS A 210 15.65 7.91 -4.34
N PHE A 211 16.18 9.06 -4.84
CA PHE A 211 15.86 9.51 -6.19
C PHE A 211 16.57 8.73 -7.31
N GLU A 212 17.66 8.03 -7.01
CA GLU A 212 18.25 7.08 -7.94
C GLU A 212 17.36 5.85 -8.17
N GLY A 213 16.47 5.51 -7.23
CA GLY A 213 15.49 4.44 -7.34
C GLY A 213 16.07 3.04 -7.52
N LYS A 214 17.35 2.83 -7.19
CA LYS A 214 18.07 1.56 -7.42
C LYS A 214 17.80 0.51 -6.35
N HIS A 215 17.34 0.93 -5.18
CA HIS A 215 17.20 0.08 -4.00
C HIS A 215 15.80 0.20 -3.38
N PRO A 216 14.72 -0.16 -4.10
CA PRO A 216 13.40 -0.23 -3.49
C PRO A 216 13.39 -1.33 -2.42
N PHE A 217 12.63 -1.13 -1.35
CA PHE A 217 12.44 -2.18 -0.34
C PHE A 217 11.50 -3.29 -0.85
N GLY A 218 10.67 -2.96 -1.80
CA GLY A 218 9.82 -3.86 -2.57
C GLY A 218 9.09 -3.07 -3.66
N LEU A 219 8.66 -3.73 -4.71
CA LEU A 219 7.91 -3.11 -5.79
C LEU A 219 6.49 -3.69 -5.87
N SER A 220 5.52 -2.84 -6.16
CA SER A 220 4.16 -3.23 -6.54
C SER A 220 3.47 -2.11 -7.30
N SER A 221 2.50 -2.45 -8.13
CA SER A 221 1.45 -1.51 -8.50
C SER A 221 0.37 -1.47 -7.41
N THR A 222 -0.34 -0.35 -7.29
CA THR A 222 -1.46 -0.27 -6.33
C THR A 222 -2.60 -1.21 -6.69
N ARG A 223 -2.78 -1.51 -7.99
CA ARG A 223 -3.78 -2.48 -8.46
C ARG A 223 -3.46 -3.89 -7.99
N ASP A 224 -2.22 -4.39 -8.12
CA ASP A 224 -1.89 -5.75 -7.71
C ASP A 224 -1.86 -5.87 -6.18
N MET A 225 -1.40 -4.85 -5.45
CA MET A 225 -1.54 -4.82 -4.00
C MET A 225 -3.02 -4.85 -3.58
N GLY A 226 -3.88 -4.11 -4.28
CA GLY A 226 -5.32 -4.13 -4.04
C GLY A 226 -5.96 -5.48 -4.35
N LYS A 227 -5.56 -6.16 -5.42
CA LYS A 227 -5.99 -7.54 -5.70
C LYS A 227 -5.56 -8.50 -4.60
N LEU A 228 -4.32 -8.40 -4.10
CA LEU A 228 -3.85 -9.23 -3.00
C LEU A 228 -4.69 -9.04 -1.74
N LEU A 229 -5.00 -7.79 -1.37
CA LEU A 229 -5.89 -7.48 -0.26
C LEU A 229 -7.30 -8.04 -0.46
N ALA A 230 -7.85 -7.93 -1.67
CA ALA A 230 -9.13 -8.54 -2.01
C ALA A 230 -9.09 -10.07 -1.86
N MET A 231 -8.01 -10.73 -2.30
CA MET A 231 -7.82 -12.17 -2.15
C MET A 231 -7.72 -12.57 -0.67
N ILE A 232 -7.06 -11.80 0.19
CA ILE A 232 -7.06 -12.03 1.65
C ILE A 232 -8.49 -11.90 2.20
N ALA A 233 -9.19 -10.83 1.84
CA ALA A 233 -10.53 -10.55 2.33
C ALA A 233 -11.58 -11.58 1.89
N THR A 234 -11.34 -12.31 0.79
CA THR A 234 -12.25 -13.32 0.20
C THR A 234 -11.75 -14.75 0.35
N ASN A 235 -10.74 -14.99 1.18
CA ASN A 235 -10.12 -16.30 1.44
C ASN A 235 -9.51 -16.97 0.18
N GLN A 236 -9.00 -16.17 -0.76
CA GLN A 236 -8.37 -16.65 -1.99
C GLN A 236 -6.83 -16.57 -1.94
N ALA A 237 -6.26 -15.80 -1.00
CA ALA A 237 -4.81 -15.68 -0.86
C ALA A 237 -4.17 -16.91 -0.19
N ALA A 238 -4.88 -17.53 0.76
CA ALA A 238 -4.47 -18.69 1.56
C ALA A 238 -5.74 -19.38 2.09
N GLY A 239 -5.60 -20.38 2.97
CA GLY A 239 -6.74 -20.99 3.64
C GLY A 239 -7.56 -20.01 4.48
N GLU A 240 -8.82 -20.32 4.71
CA GLU A 240 -9.75 -19.42 5.41
C GLU A 240 -9.25 -18.98 6.79
N LYS A 241 -8.69 -19.92 7.59
CA LYS A 241 -8.14 -19.63 8.92
C LYS A 241 -6.96 -18.65 8.81
N SER A 242 -6.07 -18.88 7.85
CA SER A 242 -4.90 -18.06 7.58
C SER A 242 -5.30 -16.66 7.11
N CYS A 243 -6.27 -16.53 6.22
CA CYS A 243 -6.79 -15.23 5.78
C CYS A 243 -7.43 -14.44 6.93
N LYS A 244 -8.23 -15.09 7.78
CA LYS A 244 -8.81 -14.48 8.98
C LYS A 244 -7.73 -14.00 9.95
N GLU A 245 -6.67 -14.78 10.14
CA GLU A 245 -5.56 -14.41 11.02
C GLU A 245 -4.76 -13.22 10.46
N MET A 246 -4.48 -13.21 9.15
CA MET A 246 -3.85 -12.06 8.48
C MET A 246 -4.66 -10.77 8.69
N LEU A 247 -5.98 -10.82 8.49
CA LEU A 247 -6.86 -9.68 8.74
C LEU A 247 -6.90 -9.27 10.21
N ARG A 248 -6.82 -10.23 11.14
CA ARG A 248 -6.74 -9.94 12.57
C ARG A 248 -5.47 -9.19 12.92
N LEU A 249 -4.31 -9.66 12.43
CA LEU A 249 -3.02 -9.00 12.66
C LEU A 249 -3.01 -7.59 12.05
N MET A 250 -3.48 -7.43 10.83
CA MET A 250 -3.58 -6.12 10.17
C MET A 250 -4.54 -5.16 10.90
N GLY A 251 -5.63 -5.70 11.50
CA GLY A 251 -6.59 -4.92 12.29
C GLY A 251 -6.02 -4.42 13.63
N MET A 252 -4.88 -4.95 14.07
CA MET A 252 -4.17 -4.52 15.28
C MET A 252 -3.06 -3.48 14.99
N GLN A 253 -2.95 -2.97 13.76
CA GLN A 253 -1.97 -1.98 13.37
C GLN A 253 -2.02 -0.76 14.29
N GLN A 254 -0.85 -0.35 14.81
CA GLN A 254 -0.73 0.74 15.80
C GLN A 254 -0.47 2.12 15.16
N MET A 255 -0.04 2.16 13.90
CA MET A 255 0.17 3.42 13.18
C MET A 255 -1.16 3.92 12.59
N ARG A 256 -1.81 4.86 13.28
CA ARG A 256 -3.16 5.35 12.95
C ARG A 256 -3.16 6.75 12.33
N THR A 257 -2.03 7.21 11.76
CA THR A 257 -1.88 8.56 11.23
C THR A 257 -2.46 8.76 9.82
N ARG A 258 -2.87 7.67 9.12
CA ARG A 258 -3.31 7.67 7.70
C ARG A 258 -4.71 7.11 7.54
N ILE A 259 -4.90 5.89 7.01
CA ILE A 259 -6.23 5.33 6.71
C ILE A 259 -7.22 5.53 7.86
N PRO A 260 -6.95 5.16 9.11
CA PRO A 260 -7.96 5.28 10.18
C PRO A 260 -8.08 6.67 10.81
N LYS A 261 -7.23 7.64 10.47
CA LYS A 261 -7.05 8.90 11.21
C LYS A 261 -8.34 9.70 11.43
N TYR A 262 -9.20 9.75 10.43
CA TYR A 262 -10.43 10.55 10.43
C TYR A 262 -11.70 9.68 10.43
N MET A 263 -11.58 8.42 10.80
CA MET A 263 -12.71 7.49 10.95
C MET A 263 -13.09 7.33 12.41
N ASP A 264 -14.32 6.89 12.64
CA ASP A 264 -14.78 6.53 13.98
C ASP A 264 -13.92 5.38 14.53
N ASP A 265 -13.69 5.37 15.84
CA ASP A 265 -12.86 4.36 16.52
C ASP A 265 -13.38 2.92 16.34
N GLU A 266 -14.69 2.78 16.11
CA GLU A 266 -15.34 1.48 15.85
C GLU A 266 -15.12 0.97 14.42
N THR A 267 -14.70 1.84 13.49
CA THR A 267 -14.43 1.45 12.10
C THR A 267 -13.22 0.54 12.03
N ARG A 268 -13.43 -0.70 11.62
CA ARG A 268 -12.33 -1.65 11.43
C ARG A 268 -11.57 -1.34 10.16
N THR A 269 -10.29 -1.16 10.32
CA THR A 269 -9.36 -0.83 9.24
C THR A 269 -8.13 -1.73 9.27
N PRO A 270 -8.23 -3.01 8.87
CA PRO A 270 -7.04 -3.85 8.71
C PRO A 270 -6.11 -3.23 7.66
N HIS A 271 -4.92 -2.76 8.08
CA HIS A 271 -4.03 -2.03 7.18
C HIS A 271 -2.55 -2.24 7.50
N LYS A 272 -1.68 -1.79 6.59
CA LYS A 272 -0.24 -1.78 6.76
C LYS A 272 0.38 -0.55 6.11
N THR A 273 1.17 0.18 6.88
CA THR A 273 1.93 1.34 6.43
C THR A 273 3.28 0.97 5.80
N GLY A 274 3.81 1.89 4.98
CA GLY A 274 5.16 1.81 4.44
C GLY A 274 5.80 3.20 4.43
N ASP A 275 7.02 3.34 4.95
CA ASP A 275 7.60 4.63 5.31
C ASP A 275 9.05 4.79 4.85
N PHE A 276 9.35 5.93 4.21
CA PHE A 276 10.69 6.47 4.04
C PHE A 276 10.63 8.00 4.08
N PRO A 277 10.55 8.57 5.28
CA PRO A 277 10.44 10.02 5.44
C PRO A 277 11.66 10.78 4.87
N PRO A 278 11.46 11.96 4.26
CA PRO A 278 10.15 12.59 3.97
C PRO A 278 9.52 12.14 2.66
N TYR A 279 10.12 11.21 1.91
CA TYR A 279 9.90 10.93 0.49
C TYR A 279 8.71 10.03 0.20
N ILE A 280 8.43 9.05 1.07
CA ILE A 280 7.40 8.02 0.88
C ILE A 280 6.55 7.86 2.13
N ALA A 281 5.24 7.96 1.98
CA ALA A 281 4.24 7.50 2.94
C ALA A 281 3.22 6.65 2.19
N ASN A 282 3.20 5.36 2.48
CA ASN A 282 2.24 4.42 1.91
C ASN A 282 1.28 3.93 2.99
N ASP A 283 0.04 3.62 2.60
CA ASP A 283 -0.87 2.87 3.46
C ASP A 283 -1.82 2.04 2.61
N VAL A 284 -2.00 0.78 2.98
CA VAL A 284 -2.76 -0.20 2.20
C VAL A 284 -3.58 -1.09 3.12
N GLY A 285 -4.84 -1.32 2.77
CA GLY A 285 -5.69 -2.12 3.64
C GLY A 285 -7.15 -2.19 3.19
N LEU A 286 -8.00 -2.42 4.16
CA LEU A 286 -9.44 -2.49 4.01
C LEU A 286 -10.11 -1.49 4.96
N ILE A 287 -11.23 -0.94 4.51
CA ILE A 287 -12.16 -0.19 5.36
C ILE A 287 -13.46 -0.99 5.41
N GLU A 288 -13.90 -1.35 6.62
CA GLU A 288 -15.22 -1.94 6.82
C GLU A 288 -16.26 -0.82 6.87
N THR A 289 -17.24 -0.85 5.98
CA THR A 289 -18.29 0.16 5.85
C THR A 289 -19.68 -0.47 5.93
N SER A 290 -20.71 0.36 6.08
CA SER A 290 -22.10 -0.12 6.06
C SER A 290 -22.50 -0.74 4.71
N ALA A 291 -21.83 -0.39 3.62
CA ALA A 291 -22.03 -0.97 2.29
C ALA A 291 -21.11 -2.16 1.99
N GLY A 292 -20.37 -2.66 2.99
CA GLY A 292 -19.43 -3.77 2.86
C GLY A 292 -17.98 -3.37 2.96
N ARG A 293 -17.06 -4.25 2.49
CA ARG A 293 -15.62 -4.04 2.59
C ARG A 293 -15.07 -3.32 1.37
N VAL A 294 -14.23 -2.33 1.62
CA VAL A 294 -13.56 -1.54 0.59
C VAL A 294 -12.05 -1.71 0.72
N VAL A 295 -11.40 -2.20 -0.32
CA VAL A 295 -9.95 -2.21 -0.46
C VAL A 295 -9.48 -0.79 -0.76
N VAL A 296 -8.46 -0.33 -0.06
CA VAL A 296 -7.81 0.96 -0.28
C VAL A 296 -6.30 0.78 -0.35
N VAL A 297 -5.67 1.35 -1.37
CA VAL A 297 -4.22 1.31 -1.56
C VAL A 297 -3.76 2.70 -1.97
N PHE A 298 -2.90 3.28 -1.16
CA PHE A 298 -2.25 4.57 -1.42
C PHE A 298 -0.74 4.39 -1.40
N PHE A 299 -0.10 4.63 -2.54
CA PHE A 299 1.35 4.76 -2.65
C PHE A 299 1.71 6.19 -3.02
N SER A 300 2.78 6.69 -2.38
CA SER A 300 3.38 7.98 -2.70
C SER A 300 4.88 7.84 -2.91
N ALA A 301 5.47 8.74 -3.70
CA ALA A 301 6.91 8.80 -3.90
C ALA A 301 7.36 10.24 -4.21
N HIS A 302 8.66 10.49 -4.09
CA HIS A 302 9.34 11.73 -4.51
C HIS A 302 8.86 13.00 -3.81
N HIS A 303 8.23 12.89 -2.64
CA HIS A 303 7.87 14.06 -1.84
C HIS A 303 9.12 14.71 -1.23
N ARG A 304 9.09 16.05 -1.07
CA ARG A 304 10.18 16.86 -0.50
C ARG A 304 9.73 17.86 0.58
N GLY A 305 8.44 17.82 0.95
CA GLY A 305 7.86 18.68 1.96
C GLY A 305 7.86 18.06 3.36
N TYR A 306 6.96 18.52 4.19
CA TYR A 306 6.73 17.93 5.51
C TYR A 306 6.05 16.57 5.37
N TYR A 307 6.65 15.56 5.98
CA TYR A 307 6.12 14.18 5.92
C TYR A 307 4.66 14.06 6.30
N ALA A 308 4.22 14.86 7.29
CA ALA A 308 2.83 14.91 7.73
C ALA A 308 1.84 15.32 6.62
N GLU A 309 2.27 16.01 5.56
CA GLU A 309 1.42 16.35 4.42
C GLU A 309 1.00 15.12 3.64
N LEU A 310 1.93 14.15 3.44
CA LEU A 310 1.62 12.85 2.84
C LEU A 310 0.65 12.05 3.70
N GLU A 311 0.90 11.98 5.00
CA GLU A 311 0.05 11.24 5.94
C GLU A 311 -1.37 11.82 5.97
N ASP A 312 -1.49 13.14 6.03
CA ASP A 312 -2.79 13.82 6.07
C ASP A 312 -3.55 13.68 4.74
N ALA A 313 -2.86 13.73 3.60
CA ALA A 313 -3.48 13.49 2.30
C ALA A 313 -4.08 12.08 2.21
N ILE A 314 -3.35 11.04 2.65
CA ILE A 314 -3.88 9.67 2.70
C ILE A 314 -5.08 9.60 3.63
N ALA A 315 -5.00 10.22 4.81
CA ALA A 315 -6.09 10.24 5.78
C ALA A 315 -7.36 10.90 5.21
N ARG A 316 -7.23 12.06 4.55
CA ARG A 316 -8.36 12.75 3.91
C ARG A 316 -8.95 11.98 2.74
N MET A 317 -8.11 11.35 1.92
CA MET A 317 -8.59 10.49 0.85
C MET A 317 -9.37 9.29 1.42
N SER A 318 -8.86 8.68 2.48
CA SER A 318 -9.51 7.56 3.16
C SER A 318 -10.85 7.95 3.79
N GLU A 319 -10.95 9.14 4.40
CA GLU A 319 -12.19 9.71 4.92
C GLU A 319 -13.25 9.88 3.81
N GLN A 320 -12.85 10.40 2.63
CA GLN A 320 -13.76 10.54 1.49
C GLN A 320 -14.27 9.17 0.99
N VAL A 321 -13.41 8.16 0.96
CA VAL A 321 -13.80 6.78 0.59
C VAL A 321 -14.76 6.22 1.63
N TRP A 322 -14.42 6.31 2.92
CA TRP A 322 -15.24 5.84 4.03
C TRP A 322 -16.63 6.51 4.04
N ALA A 323 -16.69 7.85 3.93
CA ALA A 323 -17.95 8.58 3.87
C ALA A 323 -18.80 8.16 2.67
N TYR A 324 -18.19 7.99 1.49
CA TYR A 324 -18.89 7.59 0.28
C TYR A 324 -19.60 6.24 0.44
N PHE A 325 -18.95 5.24 1.03
CA PHE A 325 -19.53 3.91 1.18
C PHE A 325 -20.40 3.74 2.44
N ASN A 326 -20.25 4.58 3.47
CA ASN A 326 -21.10 4.54 4.67
C ASN A 326 -22.43 5.26 4.49
N TYR A 327 -22.45 6.36 3.74
CA TYR A 327 -23.67 7.18 3.59
C TYR A 327 -24.46 6.86 2.32
N ARG A 328 -24.17 5.71 1.68
CA ARG A 328 -24.98 5.20 0.59
C ARG A 328 -26.06 4.26 1.12
N PRO A 329 -27.28 4.29 0.52
CA PRO A 329 -28.26 3.24 0.79
C PRO A 329 -27.65 1.89 0.37
N LYS A 330 -27.81 0.85 1.21
CA LYS A 330 -27.43 -0.50 0.83
C LYS A 330 -28.13 -0.90 -0.46
N PRO A 331 -27.46 -1.60 -1.40
CA PRO A 331 -28.13 -2.19 -2.54
C PRO A 331 -29.28 -3.09 -2.07
N GLU A 332 -30.46 -3.00 -2.67
CA GLU A 332 -31.55 -3.92 -2.41
C GLU A 332 -31.06 -5.35 -2.66
N GLY A 333 -31.11 -6.19 -1.63
CA GLY A 333 -30.71 -7.60 -1.72
C GLY A 333 -29.32 -7.94 -1.17
N ALA A 334 -28.52 -7.00 -0.69
CA ALA A 334 -27.30 -7.31 0.05
C ALA A 334 -27.63 -7.91 1.43
N LYS A 335 -27.24 -9.19 1.65
CA LYS A 335 -27.40 -9.91 2.91
C LYS A 335 -26.36 -9.47 3.93
#